data_7349fb0f6cc2788a2de2acc991fa3ec0
#
_entry.id   7349fb0f6cc2788a2de2acc991fa3ec0
#
_cell.length_a   1.000
_cell.length_b   1.000
_cell.length_c   1.000
_cell.angle_alpha   90.00
_cell.angle_beta   90.00
_cell.angle_gamma   90.00
#
_symmetry.space_group_name_H-M   'P 1'
#
loop_
_entity.id
_entity.type
_entity.pdbx_description
1 polymer ?
#
loop_
_entity_poly.entity_id
_entity_poly.type
_entity_poly.pdbx_seq_one_letter_code
_entity_poly.pdbx_strand_id
1 'polypeptide(L)'
;ALQLGESHKVFEAFSIPMYSREGFEADDLLGTIAHEMKEEKGVDIIIASGDMDTLQLVDDERVRVYTLKKGINDTILYDEKAVVERFGFLPALIPDWKGLRGDPSDNIKGVPGIGEKTATELITGFGSIEEIYTALKKGDTAFLKKGIKARMIALLREHEEDARFSKSLATIRLDAPIAFTLPERVWNENIEVQKMLEMCNEFGFRTLKERIKTLFESKSETEGLFETAPEEIVDSVRLAEAQAMLWLISSEFTNPSLDDILAFTKERTFDA
;
A
#
# COMPACT_ATOMS: atom_id res chain seq x y z
N ALA A 1 17.71 11.19 8.01
CA ALA A 1 17.24 11.51 9.38
C ALA A 1 16.47 12.83 9.43
N LEU A 2 17.00 13.93 8.89
CA LEU A 2 16.31 15.25 8.90
C LEU A 2 14.96 15.20 8.16
N GLN A 3 14.90 14.63 6.98
CA GLN A 3 13.67 14.56 6.16
C GLN A 3 12.55 13.75 6.83
N LEU A 4 12.87 12.72 7.60
CA LEU A 4 11.87 11.95 8.34
C LEU A 4 11.22 12.79 9.45
N GLY A 5 12.00 13.62 10.15
CA GLY A 5 11.44 14.55 11.14
C GLY A 5 10.52 15.60 10.52
N GLU A 6 10.88 16.11 9.35
CA GLU A 6 10.08 17.11 8.62
C GLU A 6 8.80 16.53 8.00
N SER A 7 8.75 15.21 7.71
CA SER A 7 7.54 14.60 7.16
C SER A 7 6.33 14.73 8.09
N HIS A 8 6.53 14.78 9.40
CA HIS A 8 5.46 15.01 10.38
C HIS A 8 4.73 16.34 10.12
N LYS A 9 5.46 17.42 9.81
CA LYS A 9 4.87 18.72 9.47
C LYS A 9 3.99 18.65 8.23
N VAL A 10 4.34 17.79 7.26
CA VAL A 10 3.52 17.59 6.06
C VAL A 10 2.19 16.94 6.45
N PHE A 11 2.21 15.86 7.22
CA PHE A 11 0.99 15.19 7.67
C PHE A 11 0.11 16.11 8.54
N GLU A 12 0.72 16.87 9.44
CA GLU A 12 0.01 17.87 10.25
C GLU A 12 -0.67 18.95 9.40
N ALA A 13 0.06 19.51 8.40
CA ALA A 13 -0.49 20.51 7.49
C ALA A 13 -1.67 19.96 6.66
N PHE A 14 -1.64 18.67 6.35
CA PHE A 14 -2.73 17.99 5.64
C PHE A 14 -3.82 17.43 6.57
N SER A 15 -3.76 17.73 7.87
CA SER A 15 -4.71 17.22 8.89
C SER A 15 -4.84 15.70 8.86
N ILE A 16 -3.73 15.01 8.56
CA ILE A 16 -3.66 13.54 8.55
C ILE A 16 -3.21 13.08 9.95
N PRO A 17 -4.03 12.30 10.67
CA PRO A 17 -3.65 11.81 11.98
C PRO A 17 -2.47 10.84 11.88
N MET A 18 -1.56 10.92 12.83
CA MET A 18 -0.39 10.06 12.93
C MET A 18 -0.44 9.25 14.21
N TYR A 19 -0.15 7.97 14.10
CA TYR A 19 -0.11 7.05 15.22
C TYR A 19 1.30 6.47 15.36
N SER A 20 1.80 6.44 16.57
CA SER A 20 3.06 5.78 16.91
C SER A 20 2.97 5.16 18.29
N ARG A 21 3.63 4.02 18.46
CA ARG A 21 3.73 3.34 19.75
C ARG A 21 5.10 2.71 19.91
N GLU A 22 5.79 3.04 20.98
CA GLU A 22 7.09 2.45 21.28
C GLU A 22 6.95 0.94 21.50
N GLY A 23 7.86 0.16 20.88
CA GLY A 23 7.86 -1.30 20.95
C GLY A 23 6.92 -2.01 19.96
N PHE A 24 6.29 -1.26 19.05
CA PHE A 24 5.45 -1.79 17.97
C PHE A 24 5.91 -1.23 16.63
N GLU A 25 5.82 -2.04 15.59
CA GLU A 25 6.08 -1.62 14.23
C GLU A 25 4.85 -0.93 13.62
N ALA A 26 5.05 -0.21 12.52
CA ALA A 26 3.94 0.46 11.83
C ALA A 26 2.87 -0.54 11.39
N ASP A 27 3.28 -1.72 10.95
CA ASP A 27 2.38 -2.78 10.48
C ASP A 27 1.51 -3.36 11.61
N ASP A 28 2.04 -3.42 12.85
CA ASP A 28 1.26 -3.80 14.03
C ASP A 28 0.14 -2.78 14.30
N LEU A 29 0.42 -1.49 14.11
CA LEU A 29 -0.58 -0.43 14.26
C LEU A 29 -1.64 -0.51 13.16
N LEU A 30 -1.21 -0.69 11.91
CA LEU A 30 -2.10 -0.87 10.76
C LEU A 30 -2.98 -2.11 10.94
N GLY A 31 -2.38 -3.24 11.37
CA GLY A 31 -3.09 -4.48 11.65
C GLY A 31 -4.11 -4.34 12.78
N THR A 32 -3.74 -3.66 13.86
CA THR A 32 -4.63 -3.40 15.00
C THR A 32 -5.82 -2.55 14.58
N ILE A 33 -5.58 -1.43 13.88
CA ILE A 33 -6.66 -0.54 13.39
C ILE A 33 -7.57 -1.30 12.41
N ALA A 34 -6.99 -2.04 11.46
CA ALA A 34 -7.78 -2.81 10.51
C ALA A 34 -8.64 -3.88 11.21
N HIS A 35 -8.07 -4.56 12.21
CA HIS A 35 -8.78 -5.56 13.00
C HIS A 35 -9.95 -4.97 13.80
N GLU A 36 -9.75 -3.83 14.44
CA GLU A 36 -10.80 -3.15 15.21
C GLU A 36 -11.93 -2.63 14.32
N MET A 37 -11.57 -2.12 13.13
CA MET A 37 -12.53 -1.44 12.24
C MET A 37 -13.22 -2.36 11.23
N LYS A 38 -12.78 -3.59 11.03
CA LYS A 38 -13.36 -4.49 10.02
C LYS A 38 -14.83 -4.82 10.24
N GLU A 39 -15.30 -4.77 11.48
CA GLU A 39 -16.70 -5.04 11.83
C GLU A 39 -17.59 -3.78 11.75
N GLU A 40 -16.98 -2.59 11.58
CA GLU A 40 -17.74 -1.35 11.47
C GLU A 40 -18.51 -1.29 10.13
N LYS A 41 -19.81 -1.02 10.22
CA LYS A 41 -20.67 -0.98 9.05
C LYS A 41 -20.41 0.25 8.19
N GLY A 42 -20.29 0.02 6.88
CA GLY A 42 -20.09 1.11 5.91
C GLY A 42 -18.66 1.64 5.85
N VAL A 43 -17.70 0.93 6.44
CA VAL A 43 -16.28 1.25 6.38
C VAL A 43 -15.56 0.24 5.50
N ASP A 44 -14.88 0.73 4.48
CA ASP A 44 -13.92 -0.02 3.68
C ASP A 44 -12.50 0.35 4.13
N ILE A 45 -11.66 -0.64 4.38
CA ILE A 45 -10.30 -0.44 4.85
C ILE A 45 -9.33 -0.65 3.69
N ILE A 46 -8.53 0.37 3.39
CA ILE A 46 -7.46 0.29 2.40
C ILE A 46 -6.15 0.64 3.08
N ILE A 47 -5.28 -0.36 3.25
CA ILE A 47 -3.93 -0.18 3.77
C ILE A 47 -3.03 0.22 2.61
N ALA A 48 -2.44 1.40 2.65
CA ALA A 48 -1.45 1.85 1.66
C ALA A 48 -0.05 1.56 2.23
N SER A 49 0.60 0.51 1.73
CA SER A 49 1.93 0.11 2.19
C SER A 49 2.80 -0.37 1.04
N GLY A 50 4.11 -0.11 1.12
CA GLY A 50 5.13 -0.71 0.27
C GLY A 50 5.58 -2.09 0.76
N ASP A 51 5.23 -2.44 2.00
CA ASP A 51 5.59 -3.71 2.61
C ASP A 51 4.58 -4.80 2.27
N MET A 52 5.08 -5.89 1.69
CA MET A 52 4.26 -7.03 1.28
C MET A 52 3.77 -7.87 2.48
N ASP A 53 4.30 -7.65 3.67
CA ASP A 53 3.86 -8.32 4.88
C ASP A 53 2.45 -7.92 5.26
N THR A 54 2.06 -6.69 4.94
CA THR A 54 0.69 -6.21 5.13
C THR A 54 -0.35 -7.01 4.34
N LEU A 55 0.05 -7.79 3.33
CA LEU A 55 -0.88 -8.66 2.59
C LEU A 55 -1.51 -9.75 3.46
N GLN A 56 -0.90 -10.12 4.59
CA GLN A 56 -1.51 -11.04 5.55
C GLN A 56 -2.78 -10.47 6.20
N LEU A 57 -2.95 -9.13 6.15
CA LEU A 57 -4.10 -8.41 6.71
C LEU A 57 -5.30 -8.35 5.76
N VAL A 58 -5.12 -8.76 4.50
CA VAL A 58 -6.21 -8.78 3.52
C VAL A 58 -7.30 -9.74 3.99
N ASP A 59 -8.51 -9.24 4.10
CA ASP A 59 -9.67 -9.97 4.61
C ASP A 59 -10.88 -9.68 3.72
N ASP A 60 -11.09 -10.58 2.73
CA ASP A 60 -12.18 -10.53 1.75
C ASP A 60 -12.31 -9.14 1.09
N GLU A 61 -13.52 -8.57 1.05
CA GLU A 61 -13.76 -7.24 0.48
C GLU A 61 -13.55 -6.10 1.50
N ARG A 62 -13.33 -6.42 2.77
CA ARG A 62 -13.31 -5.45 3.88
C ARG A 62 -11.95 -4.79 4.08
N VAL A 63 -10.87 -5.55 3.95
CA VAL A 63 -9.50 -5.06 4.11
C VAL A 63 -8.71 -5.36 2.85
N ARG A 64 -8.26 -4.33 2.17
CA ARG A 64 -7.45 -4.43 0.95
C ARG A 64 -6.13 -3.69 1.12
N VAL A 65 -5.11 -4.12 0.39
CA VAL A 65 -3.78 -3.47 0.42
C VAL A 65 -3.49 -2.83 -0.92
N TYR A 66 -3.25 -1.52 -0.89
CA TYR A 66 -2.82 -0.73 -2.03
C TYR A 66 -1.30 -0.57 -2.00
N THR A 67 -0.63 -0.99 -3.05
CA THR A 67 0.84 -0.92 -3.13
C THR A 67 1.35 -0.61 -4.53
N LEU A 68 2.63 -0.26 -4.61
CA LEU A 68 3.33 0.01 -5.87
C LEU A 68 3.82 -1.30 -6.50
N LYS A 69 3.65 -1.46 -7.80
CA LYS A 69 4.19 -2.58 -8.60
C LYS A 69 5.57 -2.25 -9.19
N LYS A 70 5.59 -1.25 -10.08
CA LYS A 70 6.80 -0.79 -10.77
C LYS A 70 6.76 0.73 -10.87
N GLY A 71 7.41 1.40 -9.92
CA GLY A 71 7.38 2.87 -9.88
C GLY A 71 6.04 3.45 -9.41
N ILE A 72 5.96 4.77 -9.34
CA ILE A 72 4.85 5.50 -8.71
C ILE A 72 3.52 5.36 -9.47
N ASN A 73 3.59 5.14 -10.78
CA ASN A 73 2.42 5.11 -11.66
C ASN A 73 1.83 3.72 -11.90
N ASP A 74 2.50 2.67 -11.44
CA ASP A 74 2.02 1.27 -11.59
C ASP A 74 1.68 0.72 -10.21
N THR A 75 0.41 0.75 -9.88
CA THR A 75 -0.11 0.35 -8.57
C THR A 75 -1.04 -0.85 -8.69
N ILE A 76 -1.24 -1.53 -7.58
CA ILE A 76 -2.18 -2.64 -7.47
C ILE A 76 -2.93 -2.54 -6.14
N LEU A 77 -4.21 -2.85 -6.19
CA LEU A 77 -5.04 -3.09 -5.02
C LEU A 77 -5.19 -4.60 -4.85
N TYR A 78 -4.60 -5.13 -3.78
CA TYR A 78 -4.73 -6.54 -3.41
C TYR A 78 -6.00 -6.75 -2.61
N ASP A 79 -6.88 -7.59 -3.14
CA ASP A 79 -7.93 -8.31 -2.46
C ASP A 79 -7.48 -9.77 -2.23
N GLU A 80 -8.30 -10.59 -1.61
CA GLU A 80 -7.99 -12.01 -1.35
C GLU A 80 -7.70 -12.77 -2.65
N LYS A 81 -8.47 -12.51 -3.71
CA LYS A 81 -8.28 -13.14 -5.02
C LYS A 81 -6.91 -12.81 -5.60
N ALA A 82 -6.49 -11.56 -5.57
CA ALA A 82 -5.18 -11.13 -6.08
C ALA A 82 -4.03 -11.74 -5.27
N VAL A 83 -4.19 -11.91 -3.95
CA VAL A 83 -3.21 -12.62 -3.11
C VAL A 83 -3.13 -14.09 -3.49
N VAL A 84 -4.28 -14.77 -3.64
CA VAL A 84 -4.32 -16.18 -4.07
C VAL A 84 -3.73 -16.37 -5.47
N GLU A 85 -4.02 -15.47 -6.41
CA GLU A 85 -3.42 -15.52 -7.76
C GLU A 85 -1.90 -15.38 -7.72
N ARG A 86 -1.36 -14.58 -6.78
CA ARG A 86 0.07 -14.34 -6.66
C ARG A 86 0.82 -15.45 -5.93
N PHE A 87 0.28 -15.93 -4.79
CA PHE A 87 0.97 -16.84 -3.87
C PHE A 87 0.47 -18.29 -3.96
N GLY A 88 -0.75 -18.50 -4.44
CA GLY A 88 -1.40 -19.81 -4.52
C GLY A 88 -2.12 -20.23 -3.23
N PHE A 89 -2.22 -19.35 -2.23
CA PHE A 89 -2.88 -19.60 -0.95
C PHE A 89 -3.47 -18.32 -0.36
N LEU A 90 -4.29 -18.46 0.68
CA LEU A 90 -5.00 -17.35 1.32
C LEU A 90 -4.06 -16.40 2.08
N PRO A 91 -4.42 -15.09 2.20
CA PRO A 91 -3.65 -14.09 2.93
C PRO A 91 -3.21 -14.51 4.33
N ALA A 92 -4.09 -15.12 5.10
CA ALA A 92 -3.83 -15.57 6.47
C ALA A 92 -2.68 -16.58 6.59
N LEU A 93 -2.26 -17.22 5.49
CA LEU A 93 -1.17 -18.21 5.47
C LEU A 93 0.19 -17.58 5.10
N ILE A 94 0.26 -16.28 4.86
CA ILE A 94 1.54 -15.59 4.56
C ILE A 94 2.53 -15.73 5.72
N PRO A 95 2.16 -15.57 7.00
CA PRO A 95 3.08 -15.81 8.11
C PRO A 95 3.59 -17.25 8.18
N ASP A 96 2.74 -18.23 7.88
CA ASP A 96 3.11 -19.65 7.81
C ASP A 96 4.13 -19.90 6.71
N TRP A 97 3.90 -19.32 5.52
CA TRP A 97 4.79 -19.44 4.39
C TRP A 97 6.16 -18.79 4.69
N LYS A 98 6.19 -17.60 5.31
CA LYS A 98 7.42 -16.95 5.80
C LYS A 98 8.09 -17.78 6.90
N GLY A 99 7.32 -18.36 7.81
CA GLY A 99 7.80 -19.25 8.84
C GLY A 99 8.58 -20.46 8.29
N LEU A 100 8.18 -20.96 7.12
CA LEU A 100 8.88 -22.06 6.45
C LEU A 100 10.08 -21.58 5.63
N ARG A 101 9.89 -20.57 4.73
CA ARG A 101 10.95 -20.15 3.81
C ARG A 101 11.97 -19.21 4.45
N GLY A 102 11.61 -18.57 5.55
CA GLY A 102 12.33 -17.44 6.12
C GLY A 102 12.09 -16.14 5.35
N ASP A 103 12.58 -15.05 5.91
CA ASP A 103 12.65 -13.74 5.26
C ASP A 103 13.98 -13.04 5.60
N PRO A 104 14.93 -13.00 4.66
CA PRO A 104 16.23 -12.35 4.89
C PRO A 104 16.13 -10.84 5.11
N SER A 105 15.10 -10.15 4.58
CA SER A 105 14.92 -8.71 4.78
C SER A 105 14.68 -8.37 6.25
N ASP A 106 13.93 -9.22 6.94
CA ASP A 106 13.56 -9.05 8.36
C ASP A 106 14.38 -9.96 9.29
N ASN A 107 15.44 -10.57 8.75
CA ASN A 107 16.29 -11.50 9.50
C ASN A 107 15.52 -12.70 10.09
N ILE A 108 14.46 -13.12 9.43
CA ILE A 108 13.67 -14.31 9.79
C ILE A 108 14.30 -15.54 9.16
N LYS A 109 14.69 -16.50 9.99
CA LYS A 109 15.52 -17.64 9.59
C LYS A 109 14.76 -18.67 8.73
N GLY A 110 13.52 -18.98 9.09
CA GLY A 110 12.77 -20.08 8.50
C GLY A 110 13.35 -21.45 8.78
N VAL A 111 12.96 -22.43 7.98
CA VAL A 111 13.52 -23.79 8.00
C VAL A 111 14.71 -23.88 7.03
N PRO A 112 15.94 -24.15 7.51
CA PRO A 112 17.10 -24.23 6.64
C PRO A 112 16.92 -25.24 5.50
N GLY A 113 17.11 -24.76 4.25
CA GLY A 113 16.96 -25.58 3.04
C GLY A 113 15.55 -25.67 2.49
N ILE A 114 14.55 -25.03 3.11
CA ILE A 114 13.22 -24.83 2.55
C ILE A 114 13.15 -23.43 1.94
N GLY A 115 13.14 -23.36 0.61
CA GLY A 115 12.96 -22.11 -0.11
C GLY A 115 11.49 -21.89 -0.52
N GLU A 116 11.26 -20.78 -1.20
CA GLU A 116 9.95 -20.31 -1.65
C GLU A 116 9.07 -21.40 -2.28
N LYS A 117 9.60 -22.10 -3.29
CA LYS A 117 8.86 -23.15 -4.00
C LYS A 117 8.36 -24.26 -3.08
N THR A 118 9.24 -24.78 -2.21
CA THR A 118 8.87 -25.86 -1.29
C THR A 118 7.92 -25.38 -0.21
N ALA A 119 8.10 -24.17 0.29
CA ALA A 119 7.17 -23.55 1.24
C ALA A 119 5.78 -23.40 0.62
N THR A 120 5.69 -22.90 -0.62
CA THR A 120 4.41 -22.79 -1.34
C THR A 120 3.76 -24.16 -1.57
N GLU A 121 4.52 -25.20 -1.97
CA GLU A 121 4.02 -26.56 -2.12
C GLU A 121 3.49 -27.14 -0.78
N LEU A 122 4.14 -26.83 0.33
CA LEU A 122 3.70 -27.25 1.67
C LEU A 122 2.42 -26.55 2.09
N ILE A 123 2.37 -25.22 1.98
CA ILE A 123 1.20 -24.41 2.35
C ILE A 123 -0.01 -24.79 1.49
N THR A 124 0.13 -24.83 0.18
CA THR A 124 -0.96 -25.22 -0.72
C THR A 124 -1.41 -26.66 -0.54
N GLY A 125 -0.49 -27.51 -0.13
CA GLY A 125 -0.76 -28.95 0.06
C GLY A 125 -1.37 -29.31 1.41
N PHE A 126 -1.05 -28.58 2.47
CA PHE A 126 -1.36 -28.98 3.85
C PHE A 126 -1.97 -27.85 4.70
N GLY A 127 -1.91 -26.59 4.25
CA GLY A 127 -2.38 -25.43 5.02
C GLY A 127 -1.31 -24.84 5.93
N SER A 128 -1.68 -24.51 7.17
CA SER A 128 -0.84 -23.85 8.17
C SER A 128 0.33 -24.72 8.63
N ILE A 129 1.31 -24.11 9.29
CA ILE A 129 2.41 -24.83 9.96
C ILE A 129 1.86 -25.86 10.95
N GLU A 130 0.81 -25.53 11.69
CA GLU A 130 0.15 -26.42 12.65
C GLU A 130 -0.40 -27.68 11.95
N GLU A 131 -1.04 -27.52 10.80
CA GLU A 131 -1.59 -28.61 10.01
C GLU A 131 -0.48 -29.45 9.37
N ILE A 132 0.60 -28.80 8.87
CA ILE A 132 1.79 -29.48 8.36
C ILE A 132 2.40 -30.39 9.42
N TYR A 133 2.66 -29.89 10.62
CA TYR A 133 3.24 -30.69 11.69
C TYR A 133 2.28 -31.74 12.25
N THR A 134 0.98 -31.46 12.24
CA THR A 134 -0.04 -32.47 12.57
C THR A 134 -0.04 -33.62 11.55
N ALA A 135 0.11 -33.30 10.27
CA ALA A 135 0.23 -34.29 9.21
C ALA A 135 1.54 -35.10 9.33
N LEU A 136 2.66 -34.45 9.66
CA LEU A 136 3.96 -35.09 9.88
C LEU A 136 3.93 -36.12 11.02
N LYS A 137 3.18 -35.86 12.09
CA LYS A 137 2.98 -36.81 13.21
C LYS A 137 2.23 -38.07 12.77
N LYS A 138 1.39 -37.99 11.69
CA LYS A 138 0.68 -39.15 11.13
C LYS A 138 1.53 -39.96 10.14
N GLY A 139 2.69 -39.44 9.71
CA GLY A 139 3.67 -40.14 8.87
C GLY A 139 3.95 -39.42 7.55
N ASP A 140 4.92 -39.95 6.81
CA ASP A 140 5.50 -39.31 5.62
C ASP A 140 4.71 -39.52 4.34
N THR A 141 3.81 -40.50 4.32
CA THR A 141 3.14 -40.96 3.09
C THR A 141 2.38 -39.85 2.37
N ALA A 142 1.74 -38.94 3.11
CA ALA A 142 1.00 -37.82 2.53
C ALA A 142 1.92 -36.83 1.81
N PHE A 143 3.08 -36.57 2.39
CA PHE A 143 4.11 -35.66 1.85
C PHE A 143 4.74 -36.26 0.59
N LEU A 144 5.13 -37.51 0.65
CA LEU A 144 5.71 -38.24 -0.49
C LEU A 144 4.74 -38.32 -1.68
N LYS A 145 3.45 -38.55 -1.44
CA LYS A 145 2.40 -38.54 -2.48
C LYS A 145 2.24 -37.16 -3.13
N LYS A 146 2.51 -36.08 -2.43
CA LYS A 146 2.51 -34.70 -2.95
C LYS A 146 3.86 -34.28 -3.56
N GLY A 147 4.82 -35.18 -3.67
CA GLY A 147 6.14 -34.95 -4.28
C GLY A 147 7.16 -34.29 -3.35
N ILE A 148 6.83 -34.08 -2.08
CA ILE A 148 7.79 -33.52 -1.10
C ILE A 148 8.86 -34.60 -0.83
N LYS A 149 10.12 -34.22 -1.06
CA LYS A 149 11.26 -35.15 -0.93
C LYS A 149 11.51 -35.53 0.54
N ALA A 150 11.91 -36.78 0.78
CA ALA A 150 12.22 -37.28 2.14
C ALA A 150 13.22 -36.38 2.91
N ARG A 151 14.21 -35.79 2.21
CA ARG A 151 15.12 -34.82 2.79
C ARG A 151 14.36 -33.59 3.37
N MET A 152 13.35 -33.05 2.68
CA MET A 152 12.58 -31.90 3.15
C MET A 152 11.74 -32.28 4.36
N ILE A 153 11.19 -33.50 4.38
CA ILE A 153 10.44 -34.05 5.52
C ILE A 153 11.34 -34.15 6.75
N ALA A 154 12.59 -34.60 6.57
CA ALA A 154 13.56 -34.66 7.66
C ALA A 154 13.90 -33.26 8.21
N LEU A 155 14.15 -32.27 7.32
CA LEU A 155 14.39 -30.88 7.71
C LEU A 155 13.22 -30.28 8.47
N LEU A 156 11.98 -30.51 8.02
CA LEU A 156 10.79 -30.05 8.75
C LEU A 156 10.75 -30.59 10.18
N ARG A 157 11.06 -31.88 10.38
CA ARG A 157 11.09 -32.47 11.73
C ARG A 157 12.20 -31.92 12.61
N GLU A 158 13.36 -31.71 12.04
CA GLU A 158 14.53 -31.19 12.76
C GLU A 158 14.32 -29.73 13.20
N HIS A 159 13.58 -28.93 12.40
CA HIS A 159 13.44 -27.48 12.57
C HIS A 159 12.00 -27.04 12.88
N GLU A 160 11.20 -27.85 13.58
CA GLU A 160 9.82 -27.48 13.93
C GLU A 160 9.77 -26.19 14.77
N GLU A 161 10.68 -26.06 15.74
CA GLU A 161 10.74 -24.88 16.61
C GLU A 161 11.18 -23.64 15.82
N ASP A 162 12.16 -23.76 14.91
CA ASP A 162 12.60 -22.68 14.04
C ASP A 162 11.44 -22.17 13.14
N ALA A 163 10.64 -23.09 12.60
CA ALA A 163 9.49 -22.74 11.76
C ALA A 163 8.42 -21.96 12.54
N ARG A 164 8.07 -22.45 13.74
CA ARG A 164 7.07 -21.80 14.60
C ARG A 164 7.53 -20.45 15.10
N PHE A 165 8.78 -20.35 15.51
CA PHE A 165 9.39 -19.09 15.94
C PHE A 165 9.42 -18.08 14.78
N SER A 166 9.85 -18.52 13.60
CA SER A 166 9.88 -17.67 12.39
C SER A 166 8.47 -17.21 11.99
N LYS A 167 7.45 -18.08 12.09
CA LYS A 167 6.05 -17.68 11.90
C LYS A 167 5.65 -16.60 12.91
N SER A 168 5.99 -16.75 14.19
CA SER A 168 5.63 -15.78 15.23
C SER A 168 6.26 -14.40 14.97
N LEU A 169 7.48 -14.37 14.41
CA LEU A 169 8.14 -13.13 14.02
C LEU A 169 7.51 -12.49 12.76
N ALA A 170 7.04 -13.30 11.81
CA ALA A 170 6.41 -12.84 10.60
C ALA A 170 4.94 -12.43 10.77
N THR A 171 4.35 -12.72 11.94
CA THR A 171 2.94 -12.43 12.21
C THR A 171 2.77 -11.02 12.74
N ILE A 172 2.04 -10.18 12.00
CA ILE A 172 1.66 -8.83 12.44
C ILE A 172 0.76 -8.92 13.66
N ARG A 173 1.07 -8.14 14.68
CA ARG A 173 0.28 -8.04 15.89
C ARG A 173 -0.99 -7.23 15.67
N LEU A 174 -2.09 -7.67 16.30
CA LEU A 174 -3.40 -7.03 16.18
C LEU A 174 -3.87 -6.48 17.55
N ASP A 175 -2.94 -6.32 18.49
CA ASP A 175 -3.20 -5.95 19.88
C ASP A 175 -2.33 -4.77 20.36
N ALA A 176 -1.88 -3.93 19.43
CA ALA A 176 -1.10 -2.74 19.79
C ALA A 176 -1.94 -1.80 20.65
N PRO A 177 -1.40 -1.28 21.79
CA PRO A 177 -2.17 -0.45 22.71
C PRO A 177 -2.28 0.99 22.17
N ILE A 178 -3.08 1.16 21.13
CA ILE A 178 -3.44 2.44 20.52
C ILE A 178 -4.93 2.66 20.68
N ALA A 179 -5.35 3.92 20.71
CA ALA A 179 -6.75 4.30 20.66
C ALA A 179 -7.03 4.90 19.28
N PHE A 180 -7.71 4.14 18.43
CA PHE A 180 -8.19 4.62 17.15
C PHE A 180 -9.69 4.91 17.24
N THR A 181 -10.11 6.03 16.68
CA THR A 181 -11.52 6.38 16.52
C THR A 181 -11.76 6.86 15.11
N LEU A 182 -12.85 6.40 14.50
CA LEU A 182 -13.25 6.94 13.18
C LEU A 182 -13.50 8.44 13.30
N PRO A 183 -12.96 9.24 12.36
CA PRO A 183 -13.25 10.66 12.32
C PRO A 183 -14.74 10.93 12.16
N GLU A 184 -15.28 11.89 12.91
CA GLU A 184 -16.68 12.32 12.79
C GLU A 184 -16.99 12.94 11.42
N ARG A 185 -15.97 13.50 10.77
CA ARG A 185 -16.06 14.16 9.47
C ARG A 185 -15.07 13.55 8.49
N VAL A 186 -15.43 13.57 7.22
CA VAL A 186 -14.51 13.17 6.15
C VAL A 186 -13.32 14.14 6.05
N TRP A 187 -12.18 13.65 5.58
CA TRP A 187 -10.92 14.40 5.59
C TRP A 187 -11.03 15.78 4.93
N ASN A 188 -11.72 15.89 3.79
CA ASN A 188 -11.86 17.13 3.03
C ASN A 188 -12.71 18.23 3.72
N GLU A 189 -13.43 17.90 4.79
CA GLU A 189 -14.16 18.86 5.63
C GLU A 189 -13.30 19.42 6.79
N ASN A 190 -12.17 18.75 7.09
CA ASN A 190 -11.31 19.07 8.22
C ASN A 190 -9.99 19.74 7.80
N ILE A 191 -9.74 19.91 6.50
CA ILE A 191 -8.49 20.49 6.00
C ILE A 191 -8.46 22.01 6.13
N GLU A 192 -7.31 22.53 6.47
CA GLU A 192 -7.00 23.95 6.47
C GLU A 192 -6.06 24.27 5.30
N VAL A 193 -6.63 24.63 4.14
CA VAL A 193 -5.88 24.90 2.91
C VAL A 193 -4.73 25.89 3.13
N GLN A 194 -4.94 26.91 3.97
CA GLN A 194 -3.91 27.88 4.29
C GLN A 194 -2.67 27.24 4.94
N LYS A 195 -2.84 26.29 5.87
CA LYS A 195 -1.72 25.55 6.47
C LYS A 195 -0.94 24.74 5.45
N MET A 196 -1.64 24.09 4.51
CA MET A 196 -1.00 23.36 3.42
C MET A 196 -0.14 24.27 2.55
N LEU A 197 -0.65 25.48 2.21
CA LEU A 197 0.07 26.45 1.40
C LEU A 197 1.29 27.04 2.14
N GLU A 198 1.16 27.27 3.44
CA GLU A 198 2.27 27.74 4.31
C GLU A 198 3.38 26.69 4.39
N MET A 199 3.03 25.41 4.60
CA MET A 199 3.97 24.30 4.57
C MET A 199 4.66 24.18 3.20
N CYS A 200 3.93 24.31 2.11
CA CYS A 200 4.51 24.32 0.76
C CYS A 200 5.51 25.47 0.56
N ASN A 201 5.25 26.64 1.14
CA ASN A 201 6.19 27.77 1.10
C ASN A 201 7.44 27.47 1.92
N GLU A 202 7.30 26.94 3.16
CA GLU A 202 8.42 26.58 4.04
C GLU A 202 9.36 25.58 3.37
N PHE A 203 8.81 24.54 2.73
CA PHE A 203 9.60 23.49 2.08
C PHE A 203 9.96 23.79 0.61
N GLY A 204 9.49 24.88 0.03
CA GLY A 204 9.74 25.24 -1.36
C GLY A 204 9.02 24.33 -2.37
N PHE A 205 7.90 23.71 -2.00
CA PHE A 205 7.10 22.83 -2.85
C PHE A 205 6.21 23.58 -3.82
N ARG A 206 6.80 24.17 -4.85
CA ARG A 206 6.10 25.05 -5.81
C ARG A 206 4.98 24.33 -6.55
N THR A 207 5.28 23.19 -7.18
CA THR A 207 4.30 22.42 -7.96
C THR A 207 3.15 21.91 -7.08
N LEU A 208 3.45 21.40 -5.87
CA LEU A 208 2.41 20.93 -4.94
C LEU A 208 1.51 22.09 -4.51
N LYS A 209 2.08 23.26 -4.26
CA LYS A 209 1.35 24.48 -3.87
C LYS A 209 0.31 24.86 -4.94
N GLU A 210 0.72 24.89 -6.23
CA GLU A 210 -0.21 25.23 -7.33
C GLU A 210 -1.30 24.15 -7.49
N ARG A 211 -0.96 22.87 -7.33
CA ARG A 211 -1.97 21.79 -7.35
C ARG A 211 -2.98 21.91 -6.23
N ILE A 212 -2.53 22.25 -5.01
CA ILE A 212 -3.42 22.48 -3.87
C ILE A 212 -4.37 23.64 -4.15
N LYS A 213 -3.87 24.76 -4.66
CA LYS A 213 -4.72 25.89 -5.06
C LYS A 213 -5.78 25.48 -6.07
N THR A 214 -5.38 24.84 -7.16
CA THR A 214 -6.32 24.38 -8.20
C THR A 214 -7.40 23.46 -7.64
N LEU A 215 -7.04 22.53 -6.72
CA LEU A 215 -7.99 21.58 -6.16
C LEU A 215 -9.01 22.22 -5.19
N PHE A 216 -8.63 23.29 -4.49
CA PHE A 216 -9.45 23.85 -3.43
C PHE A 216 -10.03 25.23 -3.74
N GLU A 217 -9.40 26.02 -4.63
CA GLU A 217 -9.96 27.29 -5.09
C GLU A 217 -11.14 27.08 -6.06
N SER A 218 -11.09 26.04 -6.89
CA SER A 218 -12.23 25.67 -7.75
C SER A 218 -13.48 25.23 -7.00
N LYS A 219 -13.38 24.86 -5.70
CA LYS A 219 -14.54 24.52 -4.87
C LYS A 219 -15.21 25.74 -4.25
N SER A 220 -14.51 26.86 -4.04
CA SER A 220 -15.12 28.07 -3.48
C SER A 220 -15.92 28.89 -4.50
N GLU A 221 -15.70 28.67 -5.79
CA GLU A 221 -16.46 29.34 -6.85
C GLU A 221 -17.72 28.58 -7.28
N THR A 222 -17.90 27.32 -6.88
CA THR A 222 -19.04 26.49 -7.29
C THR A 222 -20.26 26.54 -6.34
N GLU A 223 -20.20 27.27 -5.23
CA GLU A 223 -21.41 27.55 -4.40
C GLU A 223 -22.22 28.76 -4.88
N GLY A 224 -21.79 29.43 -5.94
CA GLY A 224 -22.52 30.51 -6.55
C GLY A 224 -22.34 30.54 -8.06
N LEU A 225 -23.37 30.11 -8.79
CA LEU A 225 -23.53 30.18 -10.24
C LEU A 225 -23.28 28.87 -11.00
N PHE A 226 -24.38 28.15 -11.21
CA PHE A 226 -24.53 27.29 -12.39
C PHE A 226 -24.55 28.17 -13.64
N GLU A 227 -23.40 28.47 -14.19
CA GLU A 227 -23.22 28.76 -15.62
C GLU A 227 -22.12 27.81 -16.10
N THR A 228 -22.53 26.81 -16.86
CA THR A 228 -21.64 25.96 -17.64
C THR A 228 -20.91 26.86 -18.63
N ALA A 229 -19.63 27.12 -18.35
CA ALA A 229 -18.75 27.61 -19.41
C ALA A 229 -18.75 26.57 -20.55
N PRO A 230 -18.83 26.99 -21.81
CA PRO A 230 -18.77 26.05 -22.91
C PRO A 230 -17.44 25.30 -22.87
N GLU A 231 -17.50 23.95 -22.94
CA GLU A 231 -16.30 23.12 -23.13
C GLU A 231 -15.57 23.65 -24.39
N GLU A 232 -14.39 24.19 -24.20
CA GLU A 232 -13.53 24.61 -25.28
C GLU A 232 -13.19 23.36 -26.10
N ILE A 233 -13.71 23.25 -27.32
CA ILE A 233 -13.40 22.12 -28.21
C ILE A 233 -11.96 22.34 -28.69
N VAL A 234 -11.00 21.82 -27.95
CA VAL A 234 -9.59 21.86 -28.30
C VAL A 234 -9.32 20.87 -29.44
N ASP A 235 -8.78 21.35 -30.55
CA ASP A 235 -8.32 20.49 -31.63
C ASP A 235 -7.24 19.52 -31.12
N SER A 236 -7.56 18.24 -31.11
CA SER A 236 -6.69 17.20 -30.57
C SER A 236 -5.34 17.07 -31.28
N VAL A 237 -5.27 17.45 -32.55
CA VAL A 237 -4.03 17.44 -33.34
C VAL A 237 -3.12 18.58 -32.90
N ARG A 238 -3.67 19.79 -32.81
CA ARG A 238 -2.92 20.99 -32.35
C ARG A 238 -2.46 20.85 -30.91
N LEU A 239 -3.28 20.22 -30.05
CA LEU A 239 -2.90 19.92 -28.68
C LEU A 239 -1.70 18.95 -28.62
N ALA A 240 -1.73 17.88 -29.41
CA ALA A 240 -0.63 16.94 -29.49
C ALA A 240 0.67 17.55 -30.01
N GLU A 241 0.57 18.46 -31.01
CA GLU A 241 1.72 19.22 -31.52
C GLU A 241 2.31 20.14 -30.44
N ALA A 242 1.47 20.88 -29.72
CA ALA A 242 1.89 21.78 -28.64
C ALA A 242 2.52 20.99 -27.46
N GLN A 243 1.96 19.82 -27.11
CA GLN A 243 2.53 18.91 -26.12
C GLN A 243 3.93 18.44 -26.53
N ALA A 244 4.09 18.02 -27.79
CA ALA A 244 5.39 17.57 -28.31
C ALA A 244 6.41 18.74 -28.35
N MET A 245 6.01 19.95 -28.72
CA MET A 245 6.87 21.12 -28.69
C MET A 245 7.32 21.46 -27.26
N LEU A 246 6.41 21.49 -26.30
CA LEU A 246 6.76 21.81 -24.92
C LEU A 246 7.68 20.76 -24.32
N TRP A 247 7.47 19.49 -24.63
CA TRP A 247 8.37 18.39 -24.23
C TRP A 247 9.79 18.53 -24.82
N LEU A 248 9.89 19.00 -26.08
CA LEU A 248 11.20 19.22 -26.73
C LEU A 248 11.95 20.45 -26.18
N ILE A 249 11.22 21.49 -25.74
CA ILE A 249 11.80 22.75 -25.25
C ILE A 249 12.19 22.66 -23.79
N SER A 250 11.46 21.91 -22.98
CA SER A 250 11.69 21.81 -21.54
C SER A 250 11.63 20.38 -21.06
N SER A 251 12.76 19.91 -20.53
CA SER A 251 12.89 18.55 -19.93
C SER A 251 12.09 18.38 -18.62
N GLU A 252 11.49 19.43 -18.10
CA GLU A 252 10.65 19.39 -16.91
C GLU A 252 9.26 18.79 -17.17
N PHE A 253 8.83 18.77 -18.45
CA PHE A 253 7.53 18.25 -18.85
C PHE A 253 7.66 16.92 -19.58
N THR A 254 7.28 15.84 -18.92
CA THR A 254 7.34 14.49 -19.51
C THR A 254 6.08 14.13 -20.31
N ASN A 255 4.94 14.73 -19.97
CA ASN A 255 3.66 14.61 -20.67
C ASN A 255 2.80 15.84 -20.34
N PRO A 256 3.07 17.01 -20.99
CA PRO A 256 2.41 18.26 -20.62
C PRO A 256 0.92 18.21 -20.91
N SER A 257 0.12 18.68 -19.94
CA SER A 257 -1.31 18.89 -20.09
C SER A 257 -1.60 20.19 -20.86
N LEU A 258 -2.86 20.43 -21.22
CA LEU A 258 -3.31 21.72 -21.78
C LEU A 258 -2.96 22.88 -20.83
N ASP A 259 -3.18 22.70 -19.53
CA ASP A 259 -2.88 23.71 -18.52
C ASP A 259 -1.38 24.03 -18.43
N ASP A 260 -0.52 23.01 -18.59
CA ASP A 260 0.94 23.22 -18.63
C ASP A 260 1.35 24.08 -19.85
N ILE A 261 0.71 23.85 -21.00
CA ILE A 261 0.96 24.62 -22.22
C ILE A 261 0.51 26.08 -22.05
N LEU A 262 -0.69 26.29 -21.56
CA LEU A 262 -1.24 27.63 -21.31
C LEU A 262 -0.41 28.38 -20.25
N ALA A 263 -0.01 27.70 -19.16
CA ALA A 263 0.85 28.29 -18.15
C ALA A 263 2.24 28.69 -18.70
N PHE A 264 2.82 27.86 -19.58
CA PHE A 264 4.13 28.10 -20.17
C PHE A 264 4.08 29.27 -21.16
N THR A 265 3.03 29.35 -22.00
CA THR A 265 2.83 30.41 -22.98
C THR A 265 2.30 31.69 -22.35
N LYS A 266 1.75 31.64 -21.13
CA LYS A 266 1.01 32.72 -20.43
C LYS A 266 -0.27 33.17 -21.15
N GLU A 267 -0.81 32.29 -21.95
CA GLU A 267 -2.08 32.49 -22.62
C GLU A 267 -3.27 32.01 -21.79
N ARG A 268 -4.46 32.51 -22.08
CA ARG A 268 -5.69 32.14 -21.35
C ARG A 268 -6.51 31.10 -22.09
N THR A 269 -6.31 30.98 -23.40
CA THR A 269 -7.03 30.04 -24.26
C THR A 269 -6.06 29.37 -25.22
N PHE A 270 -6.41 28.20 -25.73
CA PHE A 270 -5.54 27.41 -26.61
C PHE A 270 -5.40 27.99 -28.03
N ASP A 271 -6.34 28.81 -28.45
CA ASP A 271 -6.36 29.45 -29.78
C ASP A 271 -5.82 30.91 -29.80
N ALA A 272 -5.27 31.36 -28.66
CA ALA A 272 -4.72 32.71 -28.53
C ALA A 272 -3.27 32.84 -29.03
#